data_a88bba7b8bc7de15b37ba0d20e4925b3
#
_entry.id   a88bba7b8bc7de15b37ba0d20e4925b3
#
_cell.length_a   1.000
_cell.length_b   1.000
_cell.length_c   1.000
_cell.angle_alpha   90.00
_cell.angle_beta   90.00
_cell.angle_gamma   90.00
#
_symmetry.space_group_name_H-M   'P 1'
#
loop_
_entity.id
_entity.type
_entity.pdbx_description
1 polymer ?
#
loop_
_entity_poly.entity_id
_entity_poly.type
_entity_poly.pdbx_seq_one_letter_code
_entity_poly.pdbx_strand_id
1 'polypeptide(L)'
;LTQELPAWLQANRDVRPTNNAAVGLSMAGSASLILSVYHPNQFTYASSMSGFLNPSEGWWPMLVNISMGDAGGFKANDMWGPTEDPNSAWKRNDPMVNINQLVANNTRIWIYCGTGTPSELDAGADGGNLMAAQFLEGLTLRTNVTFRDNYIAAGGTNGVFNFPDNGTHNWAYWGRELQAMKPDLQAQIGR
;
A
#
# COMPACT_ATOMS: atom_id res chain seq x y z
N LEU A 1 -11.95 -11.87 -1.33
CA LEU A 1 -11.96 -10.61 -2.09
C LEU A 1 -11.89 -10.85 -3.60
N THR A 2 -11.11 -11.81 -4.08
CA THR A 2 -10.80 -11.97 -5.52
C THR A 2 -11.69 -12.99 -6.25
N GLN A 3 -12.55 -13.69 -5.55
CA GLN A 3 -13.48 -14.71 -6.12
C GLN A 3 -14.93 -14.40 -5.74
N GLU A 4 -15.30 -14.53 -4.49
CA GLU A 4 -16.70 -14.41 -4.03
C GLU A 4 -17.24 -12.98 -4.18
N LEU A 5 -16.46 -11.97 -3.73
CA LEU A 5 -16.90 -10.57 -3.76
C LEU A 5 -17.16 -10.06 -5.19
N PRO A 6 -16.28 -10.26 -6.19
CA PRO A 6 -16.57 -9.82 -7.55
C PRO A 6 -17.81 -10.49 -8.15
N ALA A 7 -18.02 -11.79 -7.93
CA ALA A 7 -19.20 -12.50 -8.39
C ALA A 7 -20.48 -11.93 -7.75
N TRP A 8 -20.44 -11.66 -6.45
CA TRP A 8 -21.57 -11.06 -5.75
C TRP A 8 -21.85 -9.62 -6.21
N LEU A 9 -20.80 -8.80 -6.39
CA LEU A 9 -20.95 -7.42 -6.88
C LEU A 9 -21.49 -7.37 -8.30
N GLN A 10 -21.04 -8.26 -9.17
CA GLN A 10 -21.58 -8.37 -10.54
C GLN A 10 -23.05 -8.75 -10.52
N ALA A 11 -23.45 -9.75 -9.74
CA ALA A 11 -24.81 -10.22 -9.68
C ALA A 11 -25.79 -9.24 -9.00
N ASN A 12 -25.32 -8.42 -8.05
CA ASN A 12 -26.17 -7.62 -7.17
C ASN A 12 -26.04 -6.11 -7.36
N ARG A 13 -24.98 -5.63 -8.02
CA ARG A 13 -24.65 -4.20 -8.16
C ARG A 13 -24.20 -3.81 -9.55
N ASP A 14 -24.23 -4.73 -10.50
CA ASP A 14 -23.77 -4.52 -11.89
C ASP A 14 -22.34 -3.98 -11.97
N VAL A 15 -21.49 -4.37 -11.01
CA VAL A 15 -20.08 -4.02 -11.00
C VAL A 15 -19.31 -5.04 -11.82
N ARG A 16 -18.56 -4.59 -12.82
CA ARG A 16 -17.74 -5.47 -13.65
C ARG A 16 -16.66 -6.20 -12.81
N PRO A 17 -16.35 -7.45 -13.09
CA PRO A 17 -15.37 -8.22 -12.31
C PRO A 17 -13.91 -7.89 -12.65
N THR A 18 -13.67 -7.13 -13.72
CA THR A 18 -12.33 -6.76 -14.23
C THR A 18 -12.17 -5.25 -14.30
N ASN A 19 -10.92 -4.78 -14.44
CA ASN A 19 -10.58 -3.37 -14.57
C ASN A 19 -11.12 -2.53 -13.40
N ASN A 20 -10.83 -2.98 -12.19
CA ASN A 20 -11.13 -2.29 -10.94
C ASN A 20 -9.85 -1.69 -10.34
N ALA A 21 -10.02 -0.92 -9.28
CA ALA A 21 -8.91 -0.40 -8.49
C ALA A 21 -8.83 -1.07 -7.11
N ALA A 22 -7.60 -1.30 -6.64
CA ALA A 22 -7.30 -1.57 -5.25
C ALA A 22 -6.64 -0.32 -4.65
N VAL A 23 -7.28 0.28 -3.65
CA VAL A 23 -6.76 1.47 -2.96
C VAL A 23 -6.54 1.12 -1.50
N GLY A 24 -5.33 1.26 -1.02
CA GLY A 24 -4.95 0.93 0.34
C GLY A 24 -4.12 2.02 1.01
N LEU A 25 -4.26 2.12 2.32
CA LEU A 25 -3.44 3.01 3.15
C LEU A 25 -2.76 2.23 4.26
N SER A 26 -1.61 2.71 4.72
CA SER A 26 -0.85 2.05 5.80
C SER A 26 -0.61 0.56 5.46
N MET A 27 -0.94 -0.34 6.33
CA MET A 27 -0.84 -1.79 6.11
C MET A 27 -1.54 -2.27 4.82
N ALA A 28 -2.69 -1.70 4.48
CA ALA A 28 -3.41 -2.04 3.25
C ALA A 28 -2.76 -1.46 1.98
N GLY A 29 -1.81 -0.53 2.09
CA GLY A 29 -1.06 0.00 0.96
C GLY A 29 -0.24 -1.07 0.25
N SER A 30 0.49 -1.91 0.99
CA SER A 30 1.19 -3.07 0.40
C SER A 30 0.21 -4.10 -0.15
N ALA A 31 -0.89 -4.38 0.56
CA ALA A 31 -1.89 -5.35 0.12
C ALA A 31 -2.55 -4.95 -1.22
N SER A 32 -2.79 -3.65 -1.46
CA SER A 32 -3.36 -3.17 -2.72
C SER A 32 -2.45 -3.46 -3.93
N LEU A 33 -1.14 -3.28 -3.76
CA LEU A 33 -0.15 -3.62 -4.79
C LEU A 33 -0.09 -5.13 -5.03
N ILE A 34 -0.09 -5.93 -3.97
CA ILE A 34 -0.07 -7.40 -4.07
C ILE A 34 -1.33 -7.94 -4.73
N LEU A 35 -2.50 -7.36 -4.50
CA LEU A 35 -3.72 -7.72 -5.22
C LEU A 35 -3.55 -7.54 -6.73
N SER A 36 -2.95 -6.45 -7.19
CA SER A 36 -2.71 -6.22 -8.62
C SER A 36 -1.56 -7.06 -9.18
N VAL A 37 -0.57 -7.44 -8.37
CA VAL A 37 0.46 -8.40 -8.77
C VAL A 37 -0.16 -9.73 -9.22
N TYR A 38 -1.05 -10.29 -8.40
CA TYR A 38 -1.60 -11.63 -8.60
C TYR A 38 -2.93 -11.66 -9.36
N HIS A 39 -3.62 -10.51 -9.47
CA HIS A 39 -4.91 -10.38 -10.15
C HIS A 39 -4.94 -9.18 -11.11
N PRO A 40 -4.00 -9.11 -12.10
CA PRO A 40 -3.83 -7.92 -12.94
C PRO A 40 -5.04 -7.60 -13.83
N ASN A 41 -5.83 -8.60 -14.22
CA ASN A 41 -7.06 -8.37 -14.98
C ASN A 41 -8.18 -7.80 -14.11
N GLN A 42 -8.19 -8.14 -12.83
CA GLN A 42 -9.17 -7.63 -11.87
C GLN A 42 -8.80 -6.23 -11.39
N PHE A 43 -7.53 -6.01 -11.07
CA PHE A 43 -7.03 -4.73 -10.53
C PHE A 43 -5.99 -4.15 -11.47
N THR A 44 -6.43 -3.31 -12.39
CA THR A 44 -5.57 -2.59 -13.34
C THR A 44 -5.02 -1.28 -12.77
N TYR A 45 -5.51 -0.89 -11.61
CA TYR A 45 -5.06 0.25 -10.82
C TYR A 45 -4.79 -0.19 -9.38
N ALA A 46 -3.66 0.24 -8.83
CA ALA A 46 -3.34 0.03 -7.42
C ALA A 46 -2.79 1.30 -6.79
N SER A 47 -3.29 1.66 -5.61
CA SER A 47 -2.76 2.80 -4.85
C SER A 47 -2.30 2.37 -3.47
N SER A 48 -1.12 2.86 -3.10
CA SER A 48 -0.56 2.74 -1.75
C SER A 48 -0.35 4.13 -1.16
N MET A 49 -1.06 4.43 -0.09
CA MET A 49 -0.87 5.65 0.70
C MET A 49 -0.16 5.29 2.00
N SER A 50 1.09 5.74 2.14
CA SER A 50 1.93 5.43 3.30
C SER A 50 2.04 3.93 3.61
N GLY A 51 2.14 3.10 2.56
CA GLY A 51 2.23 1.64 2.69
C GLY A 51 3.62 1.16 3.06
N PHE A 52 3.70 0.02 3.75
CA PHE A 52 4.96 -0.66 4.06
C PHE A 52 5.38 -1.51 2.86
N LEU A 53 6.20 -0.97 1.96
CA LEU A 53 6.45 -1.56 0.65
C LEU A 53 7.59 -2.58 0.60
N ASN A 54 8.21 -2.87 1.75
CA ASN A 54 9.22 -3.91 1.90
C ASN A 54 9.05 -4.70 3.22
N PRO A 55 7.88 -5.33 3.45
CA PRO A 55 7.56 -5.96 4.73
C PRO A 55 8.38 -7.21 5.03
N SER A 56 9.06 -7.82 4.05
CA SER A 56 9.86 -9.04 4.26
C SER A 56 11.30 -8.77 4.67
N GLU A 57 11.74 -7.51 4.73
CA GLU A 57 13.15 -7.17 4.93
C GLU A 57 13.39 -6.28 6.16
N GLY A 58 14.60 -6.36 6.70
CA GLY A 58 15.06 -5.52 7.77
C GLY A 58 14.25 -5.68 9.06
N TRP A 59 13.73 -4.60 9.60
CA TRP A 59 12.97 -4.56 10.86
C TRP A 59 11.47 -4.79 10.69
N TRP A 60 10.97 -4.76 9.44
CA TRP A 60 9.54 -4.84 9.15
C TRP A 60 8.89 -6.12 9.64
N PRO A 61 9.52 -7.32 9.49
CA PRO A 61 8.90 -8.55 10.03
C PRO A 61 8.65 -8.48 11.52
N MET A 62 9.59 -7.92 12.29
CA MET A 62 9.42 -7.74 13.73
C MET A 62 8.29 -6.74 14.03
N LEU A 63 8.21 -5.62 13.32
CA LEU A 63 7.17 -4.61 13.52
C LEU A 63 5.79 -5.15 13.18
N VAL A 64 5.66 -5.93 12.10
CA VAL A 64 4.41 -6.60 11.73
C VAL A 64 3.97 -7.56 12.84
N ASN A 65 4.87 -8.39 13.36
CA ASN A 65 4.56 -9.34 14.43
C ASN A 65 4.15 -8.64 15.74
N ILE A 66 4.79 -7.51 16.09
CA ILE A 66 4.38 -6.68 17.24
C ILE A 66 2.97 -6.13 17.01
N SER A 67 2.72 -5.55 15.83
CA SER A 67 1.41 -4.99 15.50
C SER A 67 0.29 -6.03 15.53
N MET A 68 0.57 -7.27 15.13
CA MET A 68 -0.39 -8.38 15.25
C MET A 68 -0.73 -8.68 16.71
N GLY A 69 0.27 -8.67 17.59
CA GLY A 69 0.07 -8.84 19.03
C GLY A 69 -0.81 -7.74 19.62
N ASP A 70 -0.52 -6.49 19.29
CA ASP A 70 -1.25 -5.30 19.77
C ASP A 70 -2.68 -5.24 19.21
N ALA A 71 -2.89 -5.64 17.96
CA ALA A 71 -4.20 -5.56 17.29
C ALA A 71 -5.22 -6.59 17.78
N GLY A 72 -4.79 -7.71 18.37
CA GLY A 72 -5.73 -8.74 18.82
C GLY A 72 -5.09 -9.94 19.52
N GLY A 73 -3.87 -9.81 19.99
CA GLY A 73 -3.15 -10.90 20.68
C GLY A 73 -2.78 -12.06 19.74
N PHE A 74 -2.69 -11.81 18.43
CA PHE A 74 -2.28 -12.83 17.46
C PHE A 74 -0.82 -13.20 17.70
N LYS A 75 -0.49 -14.47 17.50
CA LYS A 75 0.88 -14.94 17.66
C LYS A 75 1.76 -14.47 16.50
N ALA A 76 3.02 -14.22 16.82
CA ALA A 76 4.04 -14.01 15.80
C ALA A 76 4.01 -15.18 14.78
N ASN A 77 4.15 -14.84 13.52
CA ASN A 77 4.16 -15.79 12.40
C ASN A 77 2.81 -16.41 12.01
N ASP A 78 1.69 -16.11 12.71
CA ASP A 78 0.38 -16.66 12.33
C ASP A 78 -0.09 -16.20 10.95
N MET A 79 0.36 -15.00 10.48
CA MET A 79 -0.09 -14.44 9.21
C MET A 79 0.68 -15.02 8.01
N TRP A 80 2.02 -15.00 8.06
CA TRP A 80 2.86 -15.33 6.90
C TRP A 80 3.91 -16.41 7.18
N GLY A 81 3.88 -17.02 8.36
CA GLY A 81 4.86 -17.99 8.80
C GLY A 81 6.15 -17.37 9.35
N PRO A 82 7.11 -18.19 9.79
CA PRO A 82 8.42 -17.74 10.23
C PRO A 82 9.20 -17.05 9.11
N THR A 83 9.89 -15.96 9.41
CA THR A 83 10.64 -15.19 8.41
C THR A 83 11.81 -15.95 7.80
N GLU A 84 12.41 -16.85 8.56
CA GLU A 84 13.52 -17.72 8.17
C GLU A 84 13.09 -18.94 7.32
N ASP A 85 11.80 -19.25 7.28
CA ASP A 85 11.26 -20.35 6.47
C ASP A 85 11.16 -19.92 4.99
N PRO A 86 11.89 -20.58 4.06
CA PRO A 86 11.80 -20.24 2.64
C PRO A 86 10.41 -20.47 2.04
N ASN A 87 9.54 -21.26 2.69
CA ASN A 87 8.16 -21.49 2.28
C ASN A 87 7.17 -20.51 2.90
N SER A 88 7.65 -19.59 3.72
CA SER A 88 6.80 -18.55 4.31
C SER A 88 6.22 -17.62 3.25
N ALA A 89 5.11 -16.95 3.56
CA ALA A 89 4.43 -16.08 2.61
C ALA A 89 4.98 -14.62 2.61
N TRP A 90 6.07 -14.32 3.33
CA TRP A 90 6.62 -12.97 3.42
C TRP A 90 6.97 -12.37 2.05
N LYS A 91 7.85 -13.05 1.28
CA LYS A 91 8.28 -12.56 -0.04
C LYS A 91 7.16 -12.51 -1.05
N ARG A 92 6.20 -13.44 -0.97
CA ARG A 92 5.02 -13.44 -1.81
C ARG A 92 4.17 -12.18 -1.59
N ASN A 93 4.11 -11.68 -0.34
CA ASN A 93 3.31 -10.52 0.04
C ASN A 93 4.12 -9.23 0.14
N ASP A 94 5.31 -9.20 -0.44
CA ASP A 94 6.20 -8.03 -0.45
C ASP A 94 6.17 -7.32 -1.81
N PRO A 95 5.66 -6.08 -1.90
CA PRO A 95 5.66 -5.31 -3.14
C PRO A 95 7.06 -5.10 -3.74
N MET A 96 8.09 -4.92 -2.89
CA MET A 96 9.46 -4.73 -3.35
C MET A 96 10.00 -5.94 -4.11
N VAL A 97 9.72 -7.14 -3.60
CA VAL A 97 10.11 -8.40 -4.23
C VAL A 97 9.37 -8.62 -5.56
N ASN A 98 8.13 -8.12 -5.65
CA ASN A 98 7.22 -8.33 -6.79
C ASN A 98 7.23 -7.17 -7.81
N ILE A 99 8.19 -6.25 -7.76
CA ILE A 99 8.27 -5.09 -8.68
C ILE A 99 8.25 -5.51 -10.14
N ASN A 100 9.05 -6.50 -10.52
CA ASN A 100 9.13 -6.96 -11.91
C ASN A 100 7.76 -7.45 -12.43
N GLN A 101 6.97 -8.06 -11.57
CA GLN A 101 5.63 -8.50 -11.93
C GLN A 101 4.65 -7.32 -12.09
N LEU A 102 4.75 -6.30 -11.22
CA LEU A 102 3.96 -5.06 -11.37
C LEU A 102 4.27 -4.34 -12.68
N VAL A 103 5.56 -4.26 -13.04
CA VAL A 103 6.03 -3.68 -14.31
C VAL A 103 5.51 -4.50 -15.51
N ALA A 104 5.67 -5.81 -15.47
CA ALA A 104 5.18 -6.71 -16.53
C ALA A 104 3.66 -6.65 -16.72
N ASN A 105 2.90 -6.52 -15.64
CA ASN A 105 1.44 -6.35 -15.66
C ASN A 105 1.01 -4.98 -16.22
N ASN A 106 1.93 -4.02 -16.31
CA ASN A 106 1.64 -2.62 -16.66
C ASN A 106 0.52 -2.00 -15.79
N THR A 107 0.43 -2.41 -14.54
CA THR A 107 -0.56 -1.87 -13.58
C THR A 107 -0.32 -0.37 -13.40
N ARG A 108 -1.37 0.46 -13.48
CA ARG A 108 -1.29 1.86 -13.08
C ARG A 108 -1.13 1.91 -11.56
N ILE A 109 -0.02 2.48 -11.09
CA ILE A 109 0.22 2.62 -9.65
C ILE A 109 0.25 4.08 -9.22
N TRP A 110 -0.29 4.35 -8.03
CA TRP A 110 -0.23 5.64 -7.36
C TRP A 110 0.31 5.46 -5.95
N ILE A 111 1.50 5.99 -5.71
CA ILE A 111 2.21 5.83 -4.43
C ILE A 111 2.34 7.20 -3.77
N TYR A 112 1.81 7.31 -2.55
CA TYR A 112 1.93 8.49 -1.71
C TYR A 112 2.59 8.13 -0.38
N CYS A 113 3.46 9.01 0.11
CA CYS A 113 3.96 8.98 1.47
C CYS A 113 4.48 10.37 1.87
N GLY A 114 4.05 10.88 3.01
CA GLY A 114 4.59 12.11 3.58
C GLY A 114 5.98 11.91 4.18
N THR A 115 6.55 12.99 4.70
CA THR A 115 7.90 12.99 5.32
C THR A 115 7.90 12.73 6.83
N GLY A 116 6.72 12.71 7.47
CA GLY A 116 6.59 12.79 8.93
C GLY A 116 6.59 14.23 9.45
N THR A 117 6.78 15.23 8.61
CA THR A 117 6.70 16.64 9.00
C THR A 117 5.23 17.06 9.13
N PRO A 118 4.80 17.57 10.29
CA PRO A 118 3.41 18.02 10.45
C PRO A 118 3.05 19.24 9.61
N SER A 119 1.76 19.40 9.36
CA SER A 119 1.19 20.61 8.75
C SER A 119 -0.09 21.04 9.45
N GLU A 120 -0.82 21.97 8.84
CA GLU A 120 -2.15 22.39 9.30
C GLU A 120 -3.17 21.24 9.48
N LEU A 121 -2.95 20.12 8.77
CA LEU A 121 -3.83 18.94 8.86
C LEU A 121 -3.65 18.15 10.18
N ASP A 122 -2.62 18.44 10.93
CA ASP A 122 -2.38 17.87 12.26
C ASP A 122 -2.88 18.77 13.40
N ALA A 123 -3.53 19.88 13.08
CA ALA A 123 -4.02 20.82 14.07
C ALA A 123 -5.01 20.13 15.03
N GLY A 124 -4.70 20.20 16.34
CA GLY A 124 -5.51 19.54 17.38
C GLY A 124 -5.19 18.07 17.62
N ALA A 125 -4.18 17.51 16.97
CA ALA A 125 -3.70 16.17 17.28
C ALA A 125 -3.11 16.11 18.70
N ASP A 126 -3.38 15.00 19.41
CA ASP A 126 -2.71 14.71 20.67
C ASP A 126 -1.21 14.51 20.46
N GLY A 127 -0.38 15.11 21.33
CA GLY A 127 1.08 15.13 21.14
C GLY A 127 1.73 13.75 21.05
N GLY A 128 1.25 12.77 21.82
CA GLY A 128 1.77 11.40 21.76
C GLY A 128 1.42 10.70 20.45
N ASN A 129 0.19 10.85 20.01
CA ASN A 129 -0.28 10.31 18.74
C ASN A 129 0.42 10.99 17.55
N LEU A 130 0.63 12.30 17.63
CA LEU A 130 1.35 13.02 16.59
C LEU A 130 2.80 12.53 16.46
N MET A 131 3.51 12.36 17.57
CA MET A 131 4.90 11.86 17.54
C MET A 131 4.99 10.46 16.93
N ALA A 132 4.05 9.56 17.26
CA ALA A 132 3.98 8.24 16.68
C ALA A 132 3.69 8.30 15.17
N ALA A 133 2.76 9.16 14.73
CA ALA A 133 2.42 9.37 13.33
C ALA A 133 3.59 9.95 12.51
N GLN A 134 4.35 10.90 13.10
CA GLN A 134 5.56 11.45 12.48
C GLN A 134 6.64 10.37 12.29
N PHE A 135 6.92 9.60 13.34
CA PHE A 135 7.91 8.53 13.31
C PHE A 135 7.56 7.46 12.28
N LEU A 136 6.32 7.00 12.30
CA LEU A 136 5.85 5.94 11.41
C LEU A 136 5.89 6.37 9.95
N GLU A 137 5.46 7.59 9.63
CA GLU A 137 5.49 8.11 8.26
C GLU A 137 6.93 8.26 7.75
N GLY A 138 7.82 8.83 8.55
CA GLY A 138 9.24 8.97 8.19
C GLY A 138 9.95 7.63 7.98
N LEU A 139 9.58 6.60 8.76
CA LEU A 139 10.07 5.24 8.57
C LEU A 139 9.54 4.63 7.26
N THR A 140 8.26 4.83 6.99
CA THR A 140 7.58 4.32 5.81
C THR A 140 8.09 4.96 4.52
N LEU A 141 8.38 6.26 4.55
CA LEU A 141 8.89 7.00 3.38
C LEU A 141 10.14 6.34 2.77
N ARG A 142 11.04 5.82 3.59
CA ARG A 142 12.27 5.18 3.11
C ARG A 142 11.95 3.99 2.20
N THR A 143 10.97 3.17 2.57
CA THR A 143 10.58 2.02 1.74
C THR A 143 9.88 2.47 0.46
N ASN A 144 9.11 3.55 0.50
CA ASN A 144 8.41 4.11 -0.65
C ASN A 144 9.37 4.75 -1.67
N VAL A 145 10.40 5.47 -1.21
CA VAL A 145 11.45 6.02 -2.08
C VAL A 145 12.25 4.89 -2.74
N THR A 146 12.69 3.90 -1.95
CA THR A 146 13.40 2.74 -2.51
C THR A 146 12.54 1.96 -3.50
N PHE A 147 11.25 1.80 -3.22
CA PHE A 147 10.31 1.16 -4.15
C PHE A 147 10.21 1.92 -5.48
N ARG A 148 10.06 3.26 -5.44
CA ARG A 148 10.06 4.10 -6.65
C ARG A 148 11.31 3.87 -7.48
N ASP A 149 12.48 3.95 -6.84
CA ASP A 149 13.76 3.85 -7.53
C ASP A 149 13.94 2.48 -8.19
N ASN A 150 13.59 1.41 -7.48
CA ASN A 150 13.62 0.05 -8.01
C ASN A 150 12.56 -0.17 -9.11
N TYR A 151 11.36 0.41 -8.98
CA TYR A 151 10.32 0.34 -10.02
C TYR A 151 10.79 0.99 -11.32
N ILE A 152 11.39 2.17 -11.25
CA ILE A 152 11.96 2.87 -12.41
C ILE A 152 13.13 2.07 -12.99
N ALA A 153 14.04 1.56 -12.15
CA ALA A 153 15.17 0.74 -12.59
C ALA A 153 14.73 -0.57 -13.28
N ALA A 154 13.60 -1.13 -12.89
CA ALA A 154 12.96 -2.29 -13.54
C ALA A 154 12.24 -1.95 -14.86
N GLY A 155 12.27 -0.69 -15.32
CA GLY A 155 11.62 -0.23 -16.54
C GLY A 155 10.15 0.17 -16.35
N GLY A 156 9.69 0.36 -15.13
CA GLY A 156 8.34 0.81 -14.83
C GLY A 156 8.10 2.27 -15.27
N THR A 157 7.05 2.50 -16.04
CA THR A 157 6.69 3.82 -16.57
C THR A 157 5.26 4.24 -16.26
N ASN A 158 4.46 3.34 -15.67
CA ASN A 158 3.03 3.56 -15.41
C ASN A 158 2.76 3.87 -13.92
N GLY A 159 3.63 4.68 -13.30
CA GLY A 159 3.55 5.03 -11.88
C GLY A 159 3.50 6.53 -11.63
N VAL A 160 2.72 6.94 -10.64
CA VAL A 160 2.76 8.26 -10.01
C VAL A 160 3.35 8.09 -8.61
N PHE A 161 4.30 8.93 -8.27
CA PHE A 161 4.96 8.95 -6.96
C PHE A 161 4.84 10.36 -6.38
N ASN A 162 4.06 10.51 -5.33
CA ASN A 162 3.82 11.78 -4.64
C ASN A 162 4.41 11.73 -3.23
N PHE A 163 5.53 12.39 -3.04
CA PHE A 163 6.24 12.50 -1.76
C PHE A 163 6.40 13.98 -1.40
N PRO A 164 5.35 14.60 -0.84
CA PRO A 164 5.39 16.02 -0.44
C PRO A 164 6.34 16.26 0.74
N ASP A 165 6.77 17.50 0.95
CA ASP A 165 7.70 17.89 2.00
C ASP A 165 7.11 17.81 3.42
N ASN A 166 5.82 17.51 3.55
CA ASN A 166 5.12 17.30 4.82
C ASN A 166 4.16 16.13 4.73
N GLY A 167 3.51 15.81 5.85
CA GLY A 167 2.54 14.75 5.97
C GLY A 167 2.94 13.74 7.03
N THR A 168 2.02 13.45 7.94
CA THR A 168 2.16 12.44 8.98
C THR A 168 1.29 11.22 8.67
N HIS A 169 1.44 10.14 9.42
CA HIS A 169 0.65 8.91 9.25
C HIS A 169 -0.78 9.11 9.76
N ASN A 170 -1.59 9.88 9.01
CA ASN A 170 -2.88 10.40 9.47
C ASN A 170 -3.91 10.42 8.34
N TRP A 171 -5.15 10.14 8.68
CA TRP A 171 -6.32 10.10 7.79
C TRP A 171 -6.55 11.38 6.98
N ALA A 172 -6.23 12.56 7.54
CA ALA A 172 -6.42 13.83 6.87
C ALA A 172 -5.59 13.94 5.58
N TYR A 173 -4.35 13.46 5.62
CA TYR A 173 -3.47 13.43 4.44
C TYR A 173 -3.95 12.40 3.41
N TRP A 174 -4.31 11.21 3.85
CA TRP A 174 -4.83 10.18 2.93
C TRP A 174 -6.15 10.58 2.27
N GLY A 175 -7.03 11.27 3.01
CA GLY A 175 -8.26 11.85 2.46
C GLY A 175 -7.98 12.90 1.39
N ARG A 176 -7.00 13.79 1.63
CA ARG A 176 -6.53 14.80 0.67
C ARG A 176 -5.91 14.16 -0.57
N GLU A 177 -5.07 13.15 -0.36
CA GLU A 177 -4.40 12.43 -1.45
C GLU A 177 -5.42 11.66 -2.31
N LEU A 178 -6.43 11.05 -1.70
CA LEU A 178 -7.50 10.38 -2.43
C LEU A 178 -8.24 11.34 -3.39
N GLN A 179 -8.47 12.58 -2.97
CA GLN A 179 -9.07 13.60 -3.84
C GLN A 179 -8.11 14.00 -4.98
N ALA A 180 -6.82 14.11 -4.72
CA ALA A 180 -5.81 14.41 -5.73
C ALA A 180 -5.66 13.28 -6.77
N MET A 181 -5.73 12.03 -6.32
CA MET A 181 -5.66 10.84 -7.16
C MET A 181 -6.92 10.62 -8.01
N LYS A 182 -8.08 11.09 -7.57
CA LYS A 182 -9.38 10.78 -8.17
C LYS A 182 -9.47 10.99 -9.69
N PRO A 183 -8.97 12.07 -10.30
CA PRO A 183 -9.02 12.24 -11.76
C PRO A 183 -8.25 11.15 -12.51
N ASP A 184 -7.06 10.78 -12.03
CA ASP A 184 -6.23 9.72 -12.62
C ASP A 184 -6.93 8.35 -12.50
N LEU A 185 -7.46 8.06 -11.32
CA LEU A 185 -8.24 6.85 -11.06
C LEU A 185 -9.44 6.73 -12.01
N GLN A 186 -10.23 7.82 -12.14
CA GLN A 186 -11.40 7.85 -13.03
C GLN A 186 -11.03 7.69 -14.50
N ALA A 187 -9.91 8.28 -14.94
CA ALA A 187 -9.44 8.12 -16.31
C ALA A 187 -9.05 6.67 -16.61
N GLN A 188 -8.52 5.95 -15.63
CA GLN A 188 -8.06 4.57 -15.79
C GLN A 188 -9.18 3.53 -15.72
N ILE A 189 -10.10 3.65 -14.76
CA ILE A 189 -11.13 2.63 -14.49
C ILE A 189 -12.56 3.09 -14.82
N GLY A 190 -12.79 4.36 -15.09
CA GLY A 190 -14.10 4.94 -15.34
C GLY A 190 -14.70 4.71 -16.74
N ARG A 191 -14.07 3.84 -17.54
CA ARG A 191 -14.49 3.55 -18.93
C ARG A 191 -15.29 2.26 -19.03
#